data_ace9f464d12e300c1d4baff56b24efe0
#
_entry.id   ace9f464d12e300c1d4baff56b24efe0
#
_cell.length_a   1.000
_cell.length_b   1.000
_cell.length_c   1.000
_cell.angle_alpha   90.00
_cell.angle_beta   90.00
_cell.angle_gamma   90.00
#
_symmetry.space_group_name_H-M   'P 1'
#
loop_
_entity.id
_entity.type
_entity.pdbx_description
1 polymer ?
#
loop_
_entity_poly.entity_id
_entity_poly.type
_entity_poly.pdbx_seq_one_letter_code
_entity_poly.pdbx_strand_id
1 'polypeptide(L)'
;MLFFGLVYVIEGIGQTSGLIAQPLSFFLKQTYGWTALQVTAYLTVLNLPWIIKPVYGIVSDFLPIFGYRRKSYLVLANLAAVVAYCWVAQTTAPSEIILALLLSAYGMAVSSTICGAILVENGHKFGTSDAFVNQQWLWFNIAAMASAFIGGQLVQRLTPEGALHSAAAIIAVAPLAVVFIGWFLVHEPPSRVNLPEMKRTLASLWAAFKLRELWLIALFLFVYYFNPGLGTPLYYYMTDHLKFSQGFSARSARWDGFSAPFSTADT
;
A
#
# COMPACT_ATOMS: atom_id res chain seq x y z
N MET A 1 15.17 13.28 -2.58
CA MET A 1 14.85 12.44 -3.74
C MET A 1 15.02 10.95 -3.44
N LEU A 2 16.19 10.42 -3.15
CA LEU A 2 16.43 8.98 -2.87
C LEU A 2 15.54 8.38 -1.77
N PHE A 3 15.35 9.09 -0.67
CA PHE A 3 14.49 8.65 0.42
C PHE A 3 13.04 8.38 -0.03
N PHE A 4 12.46 9.33 -0.77
CA PHE A 4 11.10 9.15 -1.27
C PHE A 4 11.01 8.01 -2.28
N GLY A 5 11.96 7.93 -3.22
CA GLY A 5 12.02 6.81 -4.17
C GLY A 5 12.03 5.46 -3.46
N LEU A 6 12.85 5.30 -2.43
CA LEU A 6 12.93 4.06 -1.67
C LEU A 6 11.62 3.73 -0.94
N VAL A 7 10.99 4.71 -0.27
CA VAL A 7 9.73 4.47 0.45
C VAL A 7 8.62 4.04 -0.51
N TYR A 8 8.54 4.65 -1.70
CA TYR A 8 7.53 4.27 -2.68
C TYR A 8 7.82 2.94 -3.40
N VAL A 9 9.10 2.56 -3.56
CA VAL A 9 9.47 1.18 -3.94
C VAL A 9 8.96 0.20 -2.88
N ILE A 10 9.17 0.50 -1.61
CA ILE A 10 8.73 -0.33 -0.49
C ILE A 10 7.21 -0.41 -0.42
N GLU A 11 6.50 0.69 -0.66
CA GLU A 11 5.05 0.71 -0.76
C GLU A 11 4.54 -0.17 -1.92
N GLY A 12 5.15 -0.07 -3.11
CA GLY A 12 4.80 -0.90 -4.27
C GLY A 12 5.04 -2.39 -4.08
N ILE A 13 6.03 -2.78 -3.26
CA ILE A 13 6.31 -4.17 -2.91
C ILE A 13 5.38 -4.64 -1.78
N GLY A 14 5.23 -3.83 -0.72
CA GLY A 14 4.63 -4.22 0.54
C GLY A 14 3.12 -4.03 0.64
N GLN A 15 2.46 -3.39 -0.34
CA GLN A 15 1.00 -3.30 -0.31
C GLN A 15 0.34 -4.65 -0.62
N THR A 16 -0.92 -4.79 -0.24
CA THR A 16 -1.70 -6.04 -0.41
C THR A 16 -1.88 -6.47 -1.88
N SER A 17 -1.82 -5.52 -2.81
CA SER A 17 -1.79 -5.76 -4.27
C SER A 17 -0.37 -5.92 -4.84
N GLY A 18 0.67 -5.85 -3.99
CA GLY A 18 2.08 -6.00 -4.36
C GLY A 18 2.51 -7.47 -4.46
N LEU A 19 3.71 -7.74 -3.96
CA LEU A 19 4.35 -9.05 -4.09
C LEU A 19 3.54 -10.20 -3.47
N ILE A 20 2.79 -9.95 -2.37
CA ILE A 20 2.02 -10.97 -1.66
C ILE A 20 0.77 -11.42 -2.42
N ALA A 21 0.22 -10.61 -3.33
CA ALA A 21 -1.11 -10.82 -3.94
C ALA A 21 -1.24 -12.15 -4.67
N GLN A 22 -0.29 -12.47 -5.54
CA GLN A 22 -0.32 -13.73 -6.32
C GLN A 22 -0.03 -14.96 -5.45
N PRO A 23 1.04 -15.00 -4.62
CA PRO A 23 1.30 -16.11 -3.70
C PRO A 23 0.14 -16.38 -2.74
N LEU A 24 -0.49 -15.34 -2.19
CA LEU A 24 -1.65 -15.48 -1.30
C LEU A 24 -2.86 -16.07 -2.03
N SER A 25 -3.20 -15.53 -3.20
CA SER A 25 -4.33 -16.05 -4.01
C SER A 25 -4.09 -17.49 -4.43
N PHE A 26 -2.87 -17.83 -4.81
CA PHE A 26 -2.46 -19.19 -5.16
C PHE A 26 -2.57 -20.13 -3.97
N PHE A 27 -2.07 -19.72 -2.80
CA PHE A 27 -2.16 -20.49 -1.57
C PHE A 27 -3.61 -20.77 -1.16
N LEU A 28 -4.46 -19.74 -1.10
CA LEU A 28 -5.87 -19.89 -0.73
C LEU A 28 -6.64 -20.78 -1.72
N LYS A 29 -6.34 -20.64 -3.02
CA LYS A 29 -6.96 -21.47 -4.06
C LYS A 29 -6.52 -22.92 -3.98
N GLN A 30 -5.22 -23.20 -3.91
CA GLN A 30 -4.68 -24.56 -4.02
C GLN A 30 -4.79 -25.35 -2.71
N THR A 31 -4.59 -24.68 -1.56
CA THR A 31 -4.58 -25.35 -0.25
C THR A 31 -5.98 -25.48 0.32
N TYR A 32 -6.82 -24.45 0.16
CA TYR A 32 -8.16 -24.40 0.76
C TYR A 32 -9.30 -24.55 -0.26
N GLY A 33 -9.02 -24.58 -1.56
CA GLY A 33 -10.04 -24.70 -2.60
C GLY A 33 -10.98 -23.49 -2.71
N TRP A 34 -10.55 -22.32 -2.25
CA TRP A 34 -11.39 -21.12 -2.22
C TRP A 34 -11.74 -20.64 -3.62
N THR A 35 -13.01 -20.25 -3.78
CA THR A 35 -13.51 -19.63 -5.01
C THR A 35 -12.98 -18.20 -5.18
N ALA A 36 -13.03 -17.69 -6.41
CA ALA A 36 -12.65 -16.31 -6.70
C ALA A 36 -13.41 -15.28 -5.81
N LEU A 37 -14.70 -15.54 -5.53
CA LEU A 37 -15.52 -14.68 -4.68
C LEU A 37 -15.01 -14.65 -3.24
N GLN A 38 -14.67 -15.80 -2.67
CA GLN A 38 -14.13 -15.90 -1.30
C GLN A 38 -12.77 -15.20 -1.19
N VAL A 39 -11.88 -15.39 -2.16
CA VAL A 39 -10.58 -14.71 -2.18
C VAL A 39 -10.76 -13.20 -2.36
N THR A 40 -11.66 -12.75 -3.23
CA THR A 40 -11.93 -11.32 -3.41
C THR A 40 -12.49 -10.70 -2.12
N ALA A 41 -13.44 -11.35 -1.46
CA ALA A 41 -13.98 -10.87 -0.18
C ALA A 41 -12.89 -10.76 0.90
N TYR A 42 -12.02 -11.77 0.98
CA TYR A 42 -10.88 -11.79 1.90
C TYR A 42 -9.90 -10.63 1.64
N LEU A 43 -9.54 -10.40 0.37
CA LEU A 43 -8.64 -9.31 -0.02
C LEU A 43 -9.28 -7.93 0.16
N THR A 44 -10.61 -7.82 0.02
CA THR A 44 -11.32 -6.54 0.20
C THR A 44 -11.20 -6.01 1.63
N VAL A 45 -11.18 -6.89 2.64
CA VAL A 45 -10.98 -6.51 4.04
C VAL A 45 -9.64 -5.81 4.24
N LEU A 46 -8.60 -6.21 3.50
CA LEU A 46 -7.27 -5.62 3.58
C LEU A 46 -7.18 -4.19 3.02
N ASN A 47 -8.22 -3.73 2.33
CA ASN A 47 -8.30 -2.34 1.83
C ASN A 47 -8.85 -1.36 2.89
N LEU A 48 -9.45 -1.84 3.98
CA LEU A 48 -10.02 -0.98 5.03
C LEU A 48 -9.01 0.04 5.59
N PRO A 49 -7.74 -0.33 5.90
CA PRO A 49 -6.75 0.61 6.40
C PRO A 49 -6.46 1.77 5.43
N TRP A 50 -6.60 1.56 4.13
CA TRP A 50 -6.35 2.57 3.11
C TRP A 50 -7.47 3.61 3.00
N ILE A 51 -8.70 3.24 3.37
CA ILE A 51 -9.86 4.15 3.36
C ILE A 51 -9.73 5.21 4.45
N ILE A 52 -9.14 4.87 5.60
CA ILE A 52 -9.03 5.76 6.76
C ILE A 52 -7.73 6.56 6.80
N LYS A 53 -6.97 6.61 5.70
CA LYS A 53 -5.71 7.40 5.58
C LYS A 53 -5.80 8.83 6.13
N PRO A 54 -6.87 9.62 5.86
CA PRO A 54 -6.97 10.99 6.39
C PRO A 54 -6.88 11.06 7.92
N VAL A 55 -7.39 10.03 8.61
CA VAL A 55 -7.33 9.98 10.08
C VAL A 55 -5.89 9.84 10.57
N TYR A 56 -5.06 9.05 9.90
CA TYR A 56 -3.65 8.89 10.26
C TYR A 56 -2.87 10.20 10.12
N GLY A 57 -3.15 10.97 9.06
CA GLY A 57 -2.58 12.30 8.86
C GLY A 57 -2.90 13.23 10.03
N ILE A 58 -4.17 13.35 10.38
CA ILE A 58 -4.63 14.19 11.51
C ILE A 58 -3.99 13.72 12.82
N VAL A 59 -4.03 12.42 13.10
CA VAL A 59 -3.47 11.86 14.34
C VAL A 59 -1.97 12.17 14.43
N SER A 60 -1.22 11.95 13.36
CA SER A 60 0.23 12.17 13.36
C SER A 60 0.62 13.64 13.50
N ASP A 61 -0.17 14.57 12.93
CA ASP A 61 0.14 15.99 12.96
C ASP A 61 -0.08 16.61 14.35
N PHE A 62 -1.03 16.09 15.14
CA PHE A 62 -1.42 16.70 16.41
C PHE A 62 -1.03 15.90 17.65
N LEU A 63 -0.77 14.61 17.53
CA LEU A 63 -0.40 13.72 18.63
C LEU A 63 1.02 13.17 18.44
N PRO A 64 2.07 13.92 18.84
CA PRO A 64 3.45 13.45 18.72
C PRO A 64 3.69 12.26 19.65
N ILE A 65 4.20 11.16 19.13
CA ILE A 65 4.67 9.99 19.88
C ILE A 65 6.17 10.19 20.15
N PHE A 66 6.61 10.02 21.40
CA PHE A 66 8.00 10.25 21.82
C PHE A 66 8.56 11.63 21.43
N GLY A 67 7.67 12.64 21.32
CA GLY A 67 8.05 14.01 20.95
C GLY A 67 8.23 14.26 19.45
N TYR A 68 7.96 13.28 18.58
CA TYR A 68 8.05 13.43 17.13
C TYR A 68 6.70 13.14 16.48
N ARG A 69 6.29 14.04 15.55
CA ARG A 69 4.98 13.91 14.86
C ARG A 69 5.00 12.84 13.76
N ARG A 70 6.04 12.77 12.97
CA ARG A 70 6.10 11.91 11.76
C ARG A 70 7.09 10.78 11.89
N LYS A 71 8.28 11.07 12.39
CA LYS A 71 9.36 10.09 12.53
C LYS A 71 8.93 8.88 13.35
N SER A 72 8.29 9.08 14.50
CA SER A 72 7.86 7.99 15.38
C SER A 72 6.77 7.12 14.73
N TYR A 73 5.79 7.74 14.08
CA TYR A 73 4.76 7.00 13.36
C TYR A 73 5.33 6.19 12.20
N LEU A 74 6.24 6.77 11.42
CA LEU A 74 6.91 6.08 10.32
C LEU A 74 7.66 4.84 10.81
N VAL A 75 8.44 4.98 11.88
CA VAL A 75 9.22 3.88 12.44
C VAL A 75 8.32 2.80 13.04
N LEU A 76 7.34 3.18 13.88
CA LEU A 76 6.43 2.23 14.53
C LEU A 76 5.54 1.48 13.53
N ALA A 77 5.02 2.19 12.53
CA ALA A 77 4.18 1.60 11.49
C ALA A 77 4.94 0.57 10.64
N ASN A 78 6.17 0.91 10.25
CA ASN A 78 6.99 -0.04 9.49
C ASN A 78 7.49 -1.20 10.37
N LEU A 79 7.79 -0.98 11.64
CA LEU A 79 8.12 -2.06 12.57
C LEU A 79 6.95 -3.03 12.74
N ALA A 80 5.72 -2.51 12.88
CA ALA A 80 4.52 -3.34 12.90
C ALA A 80 4.34 -4.14 11.61
N ALA A 81 4.64 -3.55 10.44
CA ALA A 81 4.60 -4.25 9.16
C ALA A 81 5.67 -5.37 9.07
N VAL A 82 6.88 -5.14 9.58
CA VAL A 82 7.92 -6.19 9.67
C VAL A 82 7.43 -7.37 10.50
N VAL A 83 6.92 -7.10 11.72
CA VAL A 83 6.39 -8.15 12.60
C VAL A 83 5.25 -8.91 11.92
N ALA A 84 4.36 -8.20 11.25
CA ALA A 84 3.24 -8.79 10.54
C ALA A 84 3.70 -9.73 9.41
N TYR A 85 4.65 -9.31 8.58
CA TYR A 85 5.17 -10.17 7.51
C TYR A 85 5.99 -11.35 8.03
N CYS A 86 6.73 -11.17 9.11
CA CYS A 86 7.38 -12.28 9.81
C CYS A 86 6.36 -13.29 10.37
N TRP A 87 5.19 -12.81 10.80
CA TRP A 87 4.10 -13.68 11.25
C TRP A 87 3.50 -14.45 10.06
N VAL A 88 3.17 -13.78 8.95
CA VAL A 88 2.69 -14.45 7.72
C VAL A 88 3.68 -15.52 7.23
N ALA A 89 4.99 -15.26 7.36
CA ALA A 89 6.02 -16.22 6.95
C ALA A 89 6.07 -17.50 7.80
N GLN A 90 5.32 -17.58 8.89
CA GLN A 90 5.35 -18.71 9.84
C GLN A 90 3.99 -19.38 10.04
N THR A 91 2.91 -18.84 9.47
CA THR A 91 1.56 -19.35 9.64
C THR A 91 0.92 -19.77 8.33
N THR A 92 0.04 -20.78 8.42
CA THR A 92 -0.74 -21.28 7.29
C THR A 92 -2.24 -21.04 7.49
N ALA A 93 -2.68 -20.74 8.72
CA ALA A 93 -4.10 -20.54 9.02
C ALA A 93 -4.63 -19.23 8.38
N PRO A 94 -5.69 -19.27 7.53
CA PRO A 94 -6.21 -18.08 6.86
C PRO A 94 -6.65 -16.96 7.82
N SER A 95 -7.16 -17.32 9.00
CA SER A 95 -7.55 -16.36 10.04
C SER A 95 -6.36 -15.59 10.64
N GLU A 96 -5.21 -16.24 10.80
CA GLU A 96 -3.99 -15.59 11.27
C GLU A 96 -3.35 -14.77 10.16
N ILE A 97 -3.34 -15.29 8.94
CA ILE A 97 -2.83 -14.57 7.76
C ILE A 97 -3.58 -13.25 7.57
N ILE A 98 -4.93 -13.24 7.66
CA ILE A 98 -5.69 -11.99 7.48
C ILE A 98 -5.39 -10.98 8.59
N LEU A 99 -5.25 -11.42 9.84
CA LEU A 99 -4.92 -10.54 10.96
C LEU A 99 -3.52 -9.93 10.79
N ALA A 100 -2.55 -10.75 10.43
CA ALA A 100 -1.20 -10.28 10.16
C ALA A 100 -1.16 -9.32 8.96
N LEU A 101 -1.84 -9.65 7.86
CA LEU A 101 -1.92 -8.76 6.69
C LEU A 101 -2.70 -7.48 6.97
N LEU A 102 -3.73 -7.49 7.81
CA LEU A 102 -4.38 -6.27 8.28
C LEU A 102 -3.41 -5.39 9.06
N LEU A 103 -2.64 -5.96 9.97
CA LEU A 103 -1.62 -5.23 10.72
C LEU A 103 -0.58 -4.60 9.77
N SER A 104 -0.11 -5.37 8.77
CA SER A 104 0.80 -4.83 7.74
C SER A 104 0.16 -3.73 6.91
N ALA A 105 -1.12 -3.89 6.50
CA ALA A 105 -1.85 -2.90 5.74
C ALA A 105 -2.05 -1.58 6.52
N TYR A 106 -2.31 -1.66 7.84
CA TYR A 106 -2.31 -0.47 8.71
C TYR A 106 -0.94 0.19 8.75
N GLY A 107 0.13 -0.58 8.95
CA GLY A 107 1.50 -0.07 8.95
C GLY A 107 1.86 0.63 7.64
N MET A 108 1.55 0.00 6.51
CA MET A 108 1.82 0.55 5.18
C MET A 108 0.96 1.80 4.88
N ALA A 109 -0.32 1.80 5.25
CA ALA A 109 -1.20 2.96 5.05
C ALA A 109 -0.75 4.18 5.87
N VAL A 110 -0.33 3.97 7.13
CA VAL A 110 0.26 5.02 7.97
C VAL A 110 1.56 5.53 7.35
N SER A 111 2.47 4.62 6.97
CA SER A 111 3.75 4.97 6.34
C SER A 111 3.55 5.80 5.07
N SER A 112 2.67 5.38 4.17
CA SER A 112 2.31 6.08 2.95
C SER A 112 1.76 7.48 3.22
N THR A 113 0.87 7.62 4.21
CA THR A 113 0.30 8.92 4.61
C THR A 113 1.38 9.88 5.11
N ILE A 114 2.26 9.41 5.99
CA ILE A 114 3.35 10.20 6.55
C ILE A 114 4.34 10.62 5.46
N CYS A 115 4.71 9.71 4.57
CA CYS A 115 5.61 10.03 3.46
C CYS A 115 4.98 11.02 2.49
N GLY A 116 3.69 10.90 2.18
CA GLY A 116 2.96 11.87 1.38
C GLY A 116 2.97 13.27 2.01
N ALA A 117 2.75 13.37 3.31
CA ALA A 117 2.81 14.65 4.03
C ALA A 117 4.22 15.27 3.99
N ILE A 118 5.27 14.48 4.22
CA ILE A 118 6.67 14.94 4.14
C ILE A 118 7.01 15.35 2.69
N LEU A 119 6.51 14.64 1.70
CA LEU A 119 6.70 14.95 0.28
C LEU A 119 6.08 16.30 -0.08
N VAL A 120 4.82 16.54 0.32
CA VAL A 120 4.12 17.81 0.07
C VAL A 120 4.85 18.98 0.72
N GLU A 121 5.28 18.87 1.99
CA GLU A 121 6.02 19.94 2.67
C GLU A 121 7.34 20.27 1.97
N ASN A 122 8.11 19.24 1.59
CA ASN A 122 9.36 19.46 0.89
C ASN A 122 9.11 19.99 -0.54
N GLY A 123 8.07 19.51 -1.23
CA GLY A 123 7.67 20.00 -2.54
C GLY A 123 7.38 21.50 -2.52
N HIS A 124 6.59 21.96 -1.55
CA HIS A 124 6.31 23.39 -1.36
C HIS A 124 7.56 24.20 -1.00
N LYS A 125 8.40 23.67 -0.09
CA LYS A 125 9.61 24.36 0.34
C LYS A 125 10.61 24.61 -0.80
N PHE A 126 10.71 23.65 -1.73
CA PHE A 126 11.69 23.72 -2.83
C PHE A 126 11.08 24.09 -4.18
N GLY A 127 9.75 24.30 -4.28
CA GLY A 127 9.06 24.64 -5.52
C GLY A 127 9.12 23.51 -6.57
N THR A 128 9.25 22.24 -6.13
CA THR A 128 9.47 21.06 -6.99
C THR A 128 8.43 19.98 -6.77
N SER A 129 7.20 20.34 -6.38
CA SER A 129 6.13 19.40 -6.06
C SER A 129 5.87 18.39 -7.16
N ASP A 130 5.81 18.84 -8.42
CA ASP A 130 5.53 17.98 -9.58
C ASP A 130 6.62 16.92 -9.78
N ALA A 131 7.89 17.30 -9.62
CA ALA A 131 9.01 16.37 -9.74
C ALA A 131 8.96 15.28 -8.65
N PHE A 132 8.55 15.62 -7.43
CA PHE A 132 8.40 14.65 -6.34
C PHE A 132 7.25 13.69 -6.61
N VAL A 133 6.09 14.19 -7.06
CA VAL A 133 4.92 13.35 -7.38
C VAL A 133 5.22 12.43 -8.55
N ASN A 134 5.86 12.92 -9.61
CA ASN A 134 6.25 12.10 -10.76
C ASN A 134 7.22 10.98 -10.34
N GLN A 135 8.22 11.27 -9.49
CA GLN A 135 9.11 10.25 -8.96
C GLN A 135 8.39 9.23 -8.07
N GLN A 136 7.43 9.65 -7.26
CA GLN A 136 6.61 8.76 -6.46
C GLN A 136 5.96 7.69 -7.34
N TRP A 137 5.22 8.12 -8.36
CA TRP A 137 4.52 7.21 -9.26
C TRP A 137 5.47 6.34 -10.09
N LEU A 138 6.60 6.89 -10.54
CA LEU A 138 7.61 6.13 -11.26
C LEU A 138 8.13 4.95 -10.42
N TRP A 139 8.63 5.22 -9.21
CA TRP A 139 9.20 4.19 -8.35
C TRP A 139 8.15 3.19 -7.87
N PHE A 140 6.94 3.66 -7.56
CA PHE A 140 5.82 2.81 -7.20
C PHE A 140 5.49 1.81 -8.32
N ASN A 141 5.34 2.28 -9.57
CA ASN A 141 5.02 1.41 -10.70
C ASN A 141 6.16 0.44 -11.06
N ILE A 142 7.41 0.88 -11.00
CA ILE A 142 8.57 -0.02 -11.18
C ILE A 142 8.53 -1.14 -10.14
N ALA A 143 8.28 -0.81 -8.89
CA ALA A 143 8.18 -1.78 -7.80
C ALA A 143 6.99 -2.73 -7.96
N ALA A 144 5.83 -2.22 -8.38
CA ALA A 144 4.65 -3.04 -8.65
C ALA A 144 4.90 -4.03 -9.80
N MET A 145 5.56 -3.60 -10.88
CA MET A 145 5.96 -4.48 -11.99
C MET A 145 6.95 -5.56 -11.53
N ALA A 146 7.97 -5.18 -10.76
CA ALA A 146 8.92 -6.14 -10.20
C ALA A 146 8.23 -7.15 -9.27
N SER A 147 7.31 -6.67 -8.43
CA SER A 147 6.50 -7.50 -7.52
C SER A 147 5.65 -8.51 -8.27
N ALA A 148 4.97 -8.11 -9.33
CA ALA A 148 4.17 -9.02 -10.15
C ALA A 148 5.04 -10.11 -10.80
N PHE A 149 6.22 -9.73 -11.31
CA PHE A 149 7.16 -10.68 -11.90
C PHE A 149 7.70 -11.67 -10.85
N ILE A 150 8.20 -11.17 -9.73
CA ILE A 150 8.77 -12.00 -8.64
C ILE A 150 7.68 -12.91 -8.06
N GLY A 151 6.48 -12.37 -7.79
CA GLY A 151 5.34 -13.15 -7.28
C GLY A 151 4.96 -14.28 -8.22
N GLY A 152 4.91 -14.04 -9.54
CA GLY A 152 4.68 -15.06 -10.55
C GLY A 152 5.77 -16.14 -10.58
N GLN A 153 7.04 -15.77 -10.42
CA GLN A 153 8.14 -16.75 -10.34
C GLN A 153 8.07 -17.61 -9.07
N LEU A 154 7.70 -17.02 -7.93
CA LEU A 154 7.52 -17.76 -6.68
C LEU A 154 6.41 -18.83 -6.83
N VAL A 155 5.28 -18.42 -7.39
CA VAL A 155 4.14 -19.34 -7.63
C VAL A 155 4.46 -20.45 -8.64
N GLN A 156 5.32 -20.19 -9.63
CA GLN A 156 5.73 -21.20 -10.60
C GLN A 156 6.70 -22.23 -10.06
N ARG A 157 7.57 -21.84 -9.13
CA ARG A 157 8.71 -22.65 -8.70
C ARG A 157 8.53 -23.31 -7.34
N LEU A 158 7.64 -22.79 -6.51
CA LEU A 158 7.46 -23.22 -5.13
C LEU A 158 6.05 -23.81 -4.91
N THR A 159 5.94 -24.59 -3.83
CA THR A 159 4.64 -25.03 -3.32
C THR A 159 3.78 -23.82 -2.92
N PRO A 160 2.45 -23.94 -2.83
CA PRO A 160 1.58 -22.83 -2.42
C PRO A 160 2.00 -22.18 -1.10
N GLU A 161 2.32 -22.96 -0.09
CA GLU A 161 2.86 -22.52 1.19
C GLU A 161 4.23 -21.84 1.06
N GLY A 162 5.16 -22.50 0.36
CA GLY A 162 6.51 -21.99 0.13
C GLY A 162 6.51 -20.66 -0.62
N ALA A 163 5.61 -20.47 -1.59
CA ALA A 163 5.46 -19.22 -2.31
C ALA A 163 4.98 -18.09 -1.40
N LEU A 164 3.97 -18.35 -0.54
CA LEU A 164 3.44 -17.38 0.42
C LEU A 164 4.50 -16.98 1.45
N HIS A 165 5.15 -17.94 2.09
CA HIS A 165 6.16 -17.70 3.13
C HIS A 165 7.38 -16.98 2.56
N SER A 166 7.86 -17.38 1.38
CA SER A 166 8.98 -16.70 0.71
C SER A 166 8.63 -15.27 0.32
N ALA A 167 7.42 -15.03 -0.21
CA ALA A 167 6.97 -13.69 -0.52
C ALA A 167 6.91 -12.80 0.76
N ALA A 168 6.34 -13.30 1.84
CA ALA A 168 6.26 -12.59 3.11
C ALA A 168 7.65 -12.27 3.68
N ALA A 169 8.59 -13.22 3.65
CA ALA A 169 9.96 -13.02 4.10
C ALA A 169 10.71 -11.95 3.26
N ILE A 170 10.55 -11.96 1.93
CA ILE A 170 11.13 -10.95 1.05
C ILE A 170 10.54 -9.57 1.37
N ILE A 171 9.21 -9.48 1.53
CA ILE A 171 8.54 -8.20 1.82
C ILE A 171 8.97 -7.65 3.18
N ALA A 172 9.20 -8.49 4.19
CA ALA A 172 9.61 -8.03 5.52
C ALA A 172 10.88 -7.18 5.51
N VAL A 173 11.79 -7.43 4.56
CA VAL A 173 13.04 -6.65 4.39
C VAL A 173 12.74 -5.19 4.01
N ALA A 174 11.68 -4.95 3.24
CA ALA A 174 11.35 -3.65 2.71
C ALA A 174 10.96 -2.62 3.82
N PRO A 175 9.95 -2.86 4.68
CA PRO A 175 9.65 -1.94 5.79
C PRO A 175 10.77 -1.88 6.82
N LEU A 176 11.58 -2.95 6.99
CA LEU A 176 12.76 -2.90 7.85
C LEU A 176 13.76 -1.84 7.36
N ALA A 177 13.99 -1.73 6.06
CA ALA A 177 14.81 -0.67 5.48
C ALA A 177 14.24 0.73 5.78
N VAL A 178 12.89 0.92 5.75
CA VAL A 178 12.27 2.21 6.13
C VAL A 178 12.48 2.51 7.61
N VAL A 179 12.42 1.53 8.50
CA VAL A 179 12.71 1.72 9.93
C VAL A 179 14.10 2.32 10.12
N PHE A 180 15.12 1.71 9.50
CA PHE A 180 16.51 2.22 9.61
C PHE A 180 16.65 3.61 8.99
N ILE A 181 16.16 3.81 7.78
CA ILE A 181 16.29 5.07 7.06
C ILE A 181 15.47 6.17 7.75
N GLY A 182 14.25 5.87 8.17
CA GLY A 182 13.40 6.80 8.92
C GLY A 182 14.04 7.23 10.23
N TRP A 183 14.71 6.31 10.92
CA TRP A 183 15.40 6.62 12.16
C TRP A 183 16.60 7.53 11.96
N PHE A 184 17.46 7.27 10.96
CA PHE A 184 18.73 7.96 10.76
C PHE A 184 18.63 9.21 9.86
N LEU A 185 17.78 9.18 8.81
CA LEU A 185 17.72 10.28 7.84
C LEU A 185 16.59 11.29 8.08
N VAL A 186 15.50 10.89 8.74
CA VAL A 186 14.41 11.85 9.04
C VAL A 186 14.79 12.67 10.26
N HIS A 187 15.21 13.91 10.01
CA HIS A 187 15.47 14.90 11.06
C HIS A 187 14.22 15.73 11.29
N GLU A 188 13.60 15.57 12.43
CA GLU A 188 12.39 16.29 12.83
C GLU A 188 12.62 16.96 14.19
N PRO A 189 12.32 18.26 14.34
CA PRO A 189 12.40 18.93 15.63
C PRO A 189 11.33 18.38 16.60
N PRO A 190 11.62 18.33 17.90
CA PRO A 190 10.64 17.91 18.89
C PRO A 190 9.38 18.78 18.85
N SER A 191 8.24 18.14 18.85
CA SER A 191 6.93 18.79 18.78
C SER A 191 6.10 18.49 20.03
N ARG A 192 5.24 19.44 20.41
CA ARG A 192 4.31 19.27 21.53
C ARG A 192 2.88 19.16 21.00
N VAL A 193 2.01 18.52 21.79
CA VAL A 193 0.58 18.43 21.48
C VAL A 193 -0.03 19.82 21.41
N ASN A 194 -0.67 20.15 20.28
CA ASN A 194 -1.37 21.41 20.06
C ASN A 194 -2.87 21.17 19.84
N LEU A 195 -3.62 20.98 20.94
CA LEU A 195 -5.06 20.73 20.91
C LEU A 195 -5.88 21.88 20.31
N PRO A 196 -5.57 23.19 20.56
CA PRO A 196 -6.28 24.29 19.92
C PRO A 196 -6.18 24.27 18.39
N GLU A 197 -4.99 24.00 17.86
CA GLU A 197 -4.76 23.91 16.42
C GLU A 197 -5.49 22.70 15.81
N MET A 198 -5.46 21.54 16.47
CA MET A 198 -6.23 20.36 16.07
C MET A 198 -7.72 20.67 15.94
N LYS A 199 -8.31 21.36 16.94
CA LYS A 199 -9.73 21.73 16.88
C LYS A 199 -10.03 22.66 15.71
N ARG A 200 -9.16 23.63 15.41
CA ARG A 200 -9.32 24.53 14.26
C ARG A 200 -9.26 23.76 12.94
N THR A 201 -8.30 22.86 12.79
CA THR A 201 -8.16 22.03 11.58
C THR A 201 -9.37 21.12 11.39
N LEU A 202 -9.84 20.46 12.46
CA LEU A 202 -11.06 19.64 12.39
C LEU A 202 -12.29 20.47 12.03
N ALA A 203 -12.42 21.69 12.56
CA ALA A 203 -13.52 22.59 12.22
C ALA A 203 -13.45 23.03 10.75
N SER A 204 -12.27 23.34 10.21
CA SER A 204 -12.09 23.68 8.78
C SER A 204 -12.35 22.49 7.86
N LEU A 205 -11.95 21.29 8.24
CA LEU A 205 -12.31 20.05 7.50
C LEU A 205 -13.82 19.84 7.49
N TRP A 206 -14.48 20.00 8.64
CA TRP A 206 -15.94 19.90 8.72
C TRP A 206 -16.64 20.95 7.86
N ALA A 207 -16.12 22.17 7.81
CA ALA A 207 -16.63 23.21 6.91
C ALA A 207 -16.43 22.84 5.43
N ALA A 208 -15.28 22.27 5.08
CA ALA A 208 -15.02 21.79 3.72
C ALA A 208 -15.98 20.68 3.27
N PHE A 209 -16.36 19.76 4.16
CA PHE A 209 -17.34 18.70 3.86
C PHE A 209 -18.76 19.25 3.53
N LYS A 210 -19.05 20.50 3.90
CA LYS A 210 -20.32 21.16 3.57
C LYS A 210 -20.32 21.82 2.20
N LEU A 211 -19.16 21.94 1.55
CA LEU A 211 -19.03 22.56 0.24
C LEU A 211 -19.56 21.61 -0.85
N ARG A 212 -20.48 22.11 -1.69
CA ARG A 212 -21.03 21.36 -2.81
C ARG A 212 -19.97 21.00 -3.84
N GLU A 213 -19.02 21.88 -4.05
CA GLU A 213 -17.91 21.72 -4.99
C GLU A 213 -17.06 20.50 -4.64
N LEU A 214 -16.82 20.25 -3.33
CA LEU A 214 -16.09 19.07 -2.86
C LEU A 214 -16.78 17.77 -3.33
N TRP A 215 -18.11 17.72 -3.17
CA TRP A 215 -18.89 16.53 -3.53
C TRP A 215 -19.00 16.33 -5.03
N LEU A 216 -19.05 17.41 -5.82
CA LEU A 216 -19.01 17.33 -7.28
C LEU A 216 -17.68 16.76 -7.77
N ILE A 217 -16.55 17.24 -7.21
CA ILE A 217 -15.22 16.71 -7.52
C ILE A 217 -15.11 15.26 -7.05
N ALA A 218 -15.59 14.95 -5.85
CA ALA A 218 -15.58 13.58 -5.33
C ALA A 218 -16.40 12.62 -6.21
N LEU A 219 -17.59 13.04 -6.68
CA LEU A 219 -18.40 12.25 -7.58
C LEU A 219 -17.71 12.03 -8.93
N PHE A 220 -17.12 13.08 -9.50
CA PHE A 220 -16.35 12.98 -10.74
C PHE A 220 -15.19 11.98 -10.60
N LEU A 221 -14.39 12.10 -9.54
CA LEU A 221 -13.30 11.18 -9.26
C LEU A 221 -13.79 9.76 -9.01
N PHE A 222 -14.91 9.60 -8.29
CA PHE A 222 -15.52 8.29 -8.06
C PHE A 222 -15.89 7.61 -9.38
N VAL A 223 -16.56 8.31 -10.28
CA VAL A 223 -16.95 7.76 -11.59
C VAL A 223 -15.70 7.46 -12.44
N TYR A 224 -14.72 8.35 -12.43
CA TYR A 224 -13.49 8.22 -13.21
C TYR A 224 -12.65 7.02 -12.76
N TYR A 225 -12.52 6.80 -11.44
CA TYR A 225 -11.76 5.70 -10.87
C TYR A 225 -12.59 4.45 -10.58
N PHE A 226 -13.86 4.45 -10.99
CA PHE A 226 -14.74 3.31 -10.71
C PHE A 226 -14.22 2.04 -11.41
N ASN A 227 -13.67 1.13 -10.58
CA ASN A 227 -13.21 -0.18 -11.03
C ASN A 227 -14.00 -1.27 -10.28
N PRO A 228 -14.78 -2.10 -10.98
CA PRO A 228 -15.63 -3.12 -10.35
C PRO A 228 -14.85 -4.33 -9.78
N GLY A 229 -13.54 -4.22 -9.61
CA GLY A 229 -12.73 -5.25 -8.93
C GLY A 229 -12.61 -6.57 -9.70
N LEU A 230 -12.57 -6.53 -11.01
CA LEU A 230 -12.51 -7.72 -11.87
C LEU A 230 -11.17 -8.48 -11.81
N GLY A 231 -10.13 -7.96 -11.15
CA GLY A 231 -8.78 -8.54 -11.14
C GLY A 231 -8.73 -10.00 -10.69
N THR A 232 -9.31 -10.32 -9.52
CA THR A 232 -9.31 -11.69 -9.00
C THR A 232 -10.19 -12.64 -9.86
N PRO A 233 -11.44 -12.31 -10.21
CA PRO A 233 -12.24 -13.11 -11.13
C PRO A 233 -11.55 -13.36 -12.48
N LEU A 234 -10.92 -12.34 -13.05
CA LEU A 234 -10.18 -12.44 -14.31
C LEU A 234 -8.98 -13.40 -14.17
N TYR A 235 -8.22 -13.30 -13.08
CA TYR A 235 -7.13 -14.23 -12.80
C TYR A 235 -7.60 -15.69 -12.79
N TYR A 236 -8.72 -16.00 -12.11
CA TYR A 236 -9.30 -17.33 -12.09
C TYR A 236 -9.77 -17.77 -13.47
N TYR A 237 -10.43 -16.90 -14.23
CA TYR A 237 -10.84 -17.18 -15.59
C TYR A 237 -9.65 -17.51 -16.49
N MET A 238 -8.58 -16.72 -16.43
CA MET A 238 -7.36 -16.96 -17.21
C MET A 238 -6.67 -18.27 -16.85
N THR A 239 -6.63 -18.65 -15.57
CA THR A 239 -5.96 -19.87 -15.12
C THR A 239 -6.80 -21.12 -15.32
N ASP A 240 -8.12 -21.06 -15.11
CA ASP A 240 -9.00 -22.23 -15.09
C ASP A 240 -9.62 -22.51 -16.46
N HIS A 241 -10.09 -21.48 -17.17
CA HIS A 241 -10.72 -21.62 -18.48
C HIS A 241 -9.73 -21.50 -19.63
N LEU A 242 -8.90 -20.46 -19.63
CA LEU A 242 -7.95 -20.21 -20.71
C LEU A 242 -6.64 -21.00 -20.56
N LYS A 243 -6.43 -21.66 -19.40
CA LYS A 243 -5.24 -22.48 -19.11
C LYS A 243 -3.91 -21.73 -19.27
N PHE A 244 -3.91 -20.42 -19.06
CA PHE A 244 -2.69 -19.63 -19.13
C PHE A 244 -1.74 -19.99 -17.99
N SER A 245 -0.44 -20.04 -18.29
CA SER A 245 0.58 -20.26 -17.27
C SER A 245 0.62 -19.11 -16.28
N GLN A 246 1.00 -19.40 -15.04
CA GLN A 246 1.12 -18.37 -13.98
C GLN A 246 2.08 -17.23 -14.38
N GLY A 247 3.15 -17.53 -15.14
CA GLY A 247 4.06 -16.53 -15.66
C GLY A 247 3.47 -15.66 -16.78
N PHE A 248 2.48 -16.14 -17.50
CA PHE A 248 1.74 -15.32 -18.47
C PHE A 248 0.80 -14.37 -17.74
N SER A 249 0.06 -14.86 -16.73
CA SER A 249 -0.83 -14.05 -15.92
C SER A 249 -0.07 -12.93 -15.18
N ALA A 250 1.15 -13.23 -14.70
CA ALA A 250 2.02 -12.22 -14.11
C ALA A 250 2.50 -11.15 -15.12
N ARG A 251 2.67 -11.53 -16.39
CA ARG A 251 3.04 -10.61 -17.47
C ARG A 251 1.86 -9.75 -17.94
N SER A 252 0.65 -10.29 -17.99
CA SER A 252 -0.55 -9.55 -18.39
C SER A 252 -0.97 -8.52 -17.32
N ALA A 253 -0.87 -8.83 -16.04
CA ALA A 253 -1.09 -7.87 -14.95
C ALA A 253 -0.18 -6.62 -15.04
N ARG A 254 0.93 -6.73 -15.76
CA ARG A 254 1.83 -5.62 -16.10
C ARG A 254 1.15 -4.54 -16.95
N TRP A 255 0.23 -4.91 -17.84
CA TRP A 255 -0.46 -3.96 -18.73
C TRP A 255 -1.57 -3.21 -17.98
N ASP A 256 -2.25 -3.84 -17.02
CA ASP A 256 -3.28 -3.18 -16.21
C ASP A 256 -2.69 -2.11 -15.29
N GLY A 257 -1.46 -2.32 -14.77
CA GLY A 257 -0.73 -1.32 -14.00
C GLY A 257 -0.14 -0.17 -14.85
N PHE A 258 0.11 -0.40 -16.15
CA PHE A 258 0.68 0.59 -17.05
C PHE A 258 -0.39 1.47 -17.74
N SER A 259 -1.61 0.99 -17.88
CA SER A 259 -2.71 1.74 -18.48
C SER A 259 -3.33 2.79 -17.55
N ALA A 260 -3.19 2.62 -16.23
CA ALA A 260 -3.74 3.56 -15.25
C ALA A 260 -3.06 4.94 -15.19
N PRO A 261 -1.71 5.08 -15.30
CA PRO A 261 -1.06 6.39 -15.19
C PRO A 261 -0.97 7.18 -16.50
N PHE A 262 -1.13 6.55 -17.68
CA PHE A 262 -0.97 7.24 -18.98
C PHE A 262 -2.26 7.80 -19.54
N SER A 263 -3.43 7.44 -19.03
CA SER A 263 -4.70 8.03 -19.46
C SER A 263 -4.95 9.43 -18.90
N THR A 264 -4.06 9.93 -18.04
CA THR A 264 -4.20 11.26 -17.40
C THR A 264 -3.19 12.29 -17.90
N ALA A 265 -2.35 11.96 -18.91
CA ALA A 265 -1.30 12.85 -19.40
C ALA A 265 -1.65 13.59 -20.70
N ASP A 266 -2.82 13.34 -21.30
CA ASP A 266 -3.27 14.05 -22.51
C ASP A 266 -4.61 14.74 -22.25
N THR A 267 -4.58 15.84 -21.52
CA THR A 267 -5.44 17.06 -21.73
C THR A 267 -4.91 18.20 -20.87
#